data_1fa0690f40c1e2dadcf79eb7269ecfeb
#
_entry.id   1fa0690f40c1e2dadcf79eb7269ecfeb
#
_cell.length_a   1.000
_cell.length_b   1.000
_cell.length_c   1.000
_cell.angle_alpha   90.00
_cell.angle_beta   90.00
_cell.angle_gamma   90.00
#
_symmetry.space_group_name_H-M   'P 1'
#
loop_
_entity.id
_entity.type
_entity.pdbx_description
1 polymer ?
#
loop_
_entity_poly.entity_id
_entity_poly.type
_entity_poly.pdbx_seq_one_letter_code
_entity_poly.pdbx_strand_id
1 'polypeptide(L)'
;MRTLAALLLALALGACTPVFFQPSSTLYATPGLYGIDYQPVEFKAKDGTGLFAWYLPARGHAIGSVLYLHGNAENISTHFANVAWMPAAGYNVLALDYRGYGGSDGRPTLAGIQMDIDAAMQALISRPDVDPNRVVVFGQSLGGALAIYYVAHSQYRSHIRAVIADSAFADYRLVAQEKLADVPLTWPLQWLPKFTVDNDYSPRAAVAALAPIPLLLIHGERDSIVPPHHSQILYDLAHEPKALWTIPDAGHIGALRQAAVRKRLAEYLAQEEQNGVRSNFPTAAR
;
A
#
# COMPACT_ATOMS: atom_id res chain seq x y z
N MET A 1 -20.34 38.59 8.35
CA MET A 1 -20.01 37.79 7.14
C MET A 1 -18.53 37.44 7.01
N ARG A 2 -17.59 38.37 7.20
CA ARG A 2 -16.13 38.11 7.11
C ARG A 2 -15.63 37.13 8.19
N THR A 3 -16.15 37.19 9.40
CA THR A 3 -15.78 36.30 10.51
C THR A 3 -16.29 34.85 10.32
N LEU A 4 -17.46 34.66 9.71
CA LEU A 4 -18.03 33.36 9.42
C LEU A 4 -17.27 32.68 8.26
N ALA A 5 -16.87 33.46 7.25
CA ALA A 5 -16.04 32.98 6.14
C ALA A 5 -14.64 32.57 6.61
N ALA A 6 -14.03 33.33 7.54
CA ALA A 6 -12.72 32.94 8.13
C ALA A 6 -12.82 31.71 9.02
N LEU A 7 -13.93 31.50 9.75
CA LEU A 7 -14.18 30.32 10.57
C LEU A 7 -14.41 29.08 9.69
N LEU A 8 -15.16 29.23 8.59
CA LEU A 8 -15.35 28.15 7.61
C LEU A 8 -14.07 27.82 6.86
N LEU A 9 -13.24 28.82 6.58
CA LEU A 9 -11.91 28.60 5.96
C LEU A 9 -10.94 27.92 6.93
N ALA A 10 -10.96 28.27 8.22
CA ALA A 10 -10.14 27.62 9.25
C ALA A 10 -10.58 26.19 9.54
N LEU A 11 -11.89 25.90 9.50
CA LEU A 11 -12.45 24.56 9.56
C LEU A 11 -12.09 23.72 8.30
N ALA A 12 -12.02 24.35 7.13
CA ALA A 12 -11.58 23.69 5.90
C ALA A 12 -10.08 23.36 5.90
N LEU A 13 -9.22 24.20 6.49
CA LEU A 13 -7.77 24.01 6.54
C LEU A 13 -7.34 22.91 7.52
N GLY A 14 -8.17 22.56 8.51
CA GLY A 14 -7.91 21.43 9.43
C GLY A 14 -8.56 20.11 9.01
N ALA A 15 -9.37 20.10 7.96
CA ALA A 15 -10.32 19.02 7.66
C ALA A 15 -9.91 18.08 6.50
N CYS A 16 -8.78 18.27 5.84
CA CYS A 16 -8.46 17.50 4.63
C CYS A 16 -7.87 16.11 4.89
N THR A 17 -7.30 15.87 6.06
CA THR A 17 -6.81 14.54 6.43
C THR A 17 -7.92 13.48 6.54
N PRO A 18 -9.13 13.79 7.09
CA PRO A 18 -10.22 12.81 7.19
C PRO A 18 -10.80 12.35 5.86
N VAL A 19 -10.57 13.09 4.76
CA VAL A 19 -11.06 12.69 3.42
C VAL A 19 -10.32 11.46 2.90
N PHE A 20 -9.04 11.32 3.24
CA PHE A 20 -8.18 10.21 2.81
C PHE A 20 -8.11 9.08 3.82
N PHE A 21 -8.65 9.24 5.03
CA PHE A 21 -8.58 8.22 6.06
C PHE A 21 -9.97 7.97 6.64
N GLN A 22 -10.49 6.77 6.41
CA GLN A 22 -11.79 6.32 6.89
C GLN A 22 -11.61 5.08 7.79
N PRO A 23 -10.93 5.23 8.94
CA PRO A 23 -10.62 4.13 9.81
C PRO A 23 -11.88 3.57 10.49
N SER A 24 -11.89 2.26 10.68
CA SER A 24 -12.85 1.54 11.51
C SER A 24 -12.09 0.65 12.49
N SER A 25 -12.54 0.61 13.75
CA SER A 25 -12.06 -0.35 14.75
C SER A 25 -12.90 -1.64 14.80
N THR A 26 -13.93 -1.75 13.95
CA THR A 26 -14.78 -2.93 13.90
C THR A 26 -14.03 -4.12 13.32
N LEU A 27 -14.03 -5.24 14.05
CA LEU A 27 -13.52 -6.51 13.55
C LEU A 27 -14.63 -7.20 12.76
N TYR A 28 -14.47 -7.26 11.43
CA TYR A 28 -15.48 -7.85 10.52
C TYR A 28 -15.29 -9.36 10.37
N ALA A 29 -14.04 -9.81 10.20
CA ALA A 29 -13.69 -11.22 10.05
C ALA A 29 -12.25 -11.44 10.53
N THR A 30 -11.89 -12.70 10.77
CA THR A 30 -10.50 -13.10 11.05
C THR A 30 -10.06 -14.17 10.05
N PRO A 31 -8.75 -14.28 9.75
CA PRO A 31 -8.23 -15.35 8.86
C PRO A 31 -8.61 -16.75 9.33
N GLY A 32 -8.70 -16.98 10.65
CA GLY A 32 -9.09 -18.27 11.23
C GLY A 32 -10.49 -18.74 10.81
N LEU A 33 -11.43 -17.83 10.56
CA LEU A 33 -12.77 -18.19 10.05
C LEU A 33 -12.72 -18.85 8.65
N TYR A 34 -11.63 -18.66 7.93
CA TYR A 34 -11.39 -19.19 6.59
C TYR A 34 -10.35 -20.31 6.58
N GLY A 35 -9.97 -20.85 7.75
CA GLY A 35 -8.95 -21.89 7.87
C GLY A 35 -7.55 -21.43 7.51
N ILE A 36 -7.26 -20.15 7.67
CA ILE A 36 -5.95 -19.55 7.44
C ILE A 36 -5.29 -19.33 8.81
N ASP A 37 -4.10 -19.91 8.99
CA ASP A 37 -3.30 -19.69 10.18
C ASP A 37 -2.84 -18.24 10.23
N TYR A 38 -2.94 -17.63 11.42
CA TYR A 38 -2.46 -16.28 11.64
C TYR A 38 -2.08 -16.04 13.09
N GLN A 39 -1.25 -15.04 13.31
CA GLN A 39 -0.83 -14.59 14.63
C GLN A 39 -1.09 -13.08 14.72
N PRO A 40 -1.80 -12.59 15.74
CA PRO A 40 -1.81 -11.16 16.05
C PRO A 40 -0.41 -10.74 16.50
N VAL A 41 0.04 -9.58 16.02
CA VAL A 41 1.35 -9.01 16.34
C VAL A 41 1.14 -7.57 16.77
N GLU A 42 1.70 -7.23 17.95
CA GLU A 42 1.67 -5.89 18.50
C GLU A 42 3.10 -5.35 18.58
N PHE A 43 3.28 -4.11 18.19
CA PHE A 43 4.56 -3.40 18.22
C PHE A 43 4.33 -1.90 18.34
N LYS A 44 5.39 -1.10 18.38
CA LYS A 44 5.26 0.35 18.51
C LYS A 44 5.98 1.08 17.38
N ALA A 45 5.34 2.11 16.86
CA ALA A 45 6.00 3.10 16.03
C ALA A 45 7.05 3.90 16.81
N LYS A 46 7.93 4.59 16.11
CA LYS A 46 9.03 5.37 16.70
C LYS A 46 8.54 6.44 17.70
N ASP A 47 7.35 6.97 17.49
CA ASP A 47 6.72 7.96 18.36
C ASP A 47 5.95 7.35 19.55
N GLY A 48 6.02 6.02 19.73
CA GLY A 48 5.38 5.29 20.82
C GLY A 48 3.96 4.83 20.53
N THR A 49 3.36 5.17 19.37
CA THR A 49 2.03 4.72 18.97
C THR A 49 1.98 3.19 18.92
N GLY A 50 1.03 2.59 19.64
CA GLY A 50 0.79 1.14 19.61
C GLY A 50 0.20 0.73 18.25
N LEU A 51 0.78 -0.29 17.64
CA LEU A 51 0.39 -0.79 16.32
C LEU A 51 0.01 -2.26 16.39
N PHE A 52 -0.93 -2.63 15.53
CA PHE A 52 -1.46 -3.97 15.40
C PHE A 52 -1.32 -4.48 13.96
N ALA A 53 -1.01 -5.76 13.82
CA ALA A 53 -0.92 -6.41 12.54
C ALA A 53 -1.33 -7.88 12.65
N TRP A 54 -1.66 -8.50 11.52
CA TRP A 54 -1.76 -9.95 11.42
C TRP A 54 -0.58 -10.51 10.64
N TYR A 55 0.09 -11.48 11.25
CA TYR A 55 1.09 -12.28 10.56
C TYR A 55 0.47 -13.60 10.10
N LEU A 56 0.48 -13.83 8.80
CA LEU A 56 0.00 -15.07 8.17
C LEU A 56 1.24 -15.84 7.70
N PRO A 57 1.60 -16.95 8.37
CA PRO A 57 2.78 -17.73 7.99
C PRO A 57 2.57 -18.47 6.66
N ALA A 58 3.62 -18.59 5.87
CA ALA A 58 3.62 -19.39 4.66
C ALA A 58 3.30 -20.87 4.96
N ARG A 59 2.59 -21.52 4.06
CA ARG A 59 2.40 -22.98 4.15
C ARG A 59 3.65 -23.69 3.66
N GLY A 60 4.40 -24.27 4.58
CA GLY A 60 5.67 -24.93 4.30
C GLY A 60 6.86 -23.97 4.35
N HIS A 61 7.86 -24.20 3.49
CA HIS A 61 9.05 -23.35 3.43
C HIS A 61 8.71 -22.00 2.77
N ALA A 62 8.99 -20.91 3.49
CA ALA A 62 8.75 -19.58 2.95
C ALA A 62 9.77 -19.23 1.85
N ILE A 63 9.28 -18.77 0.70
CA ILE A 63 10.11 -18.29 -0.41
C ILE A 63 10.36 -16.79 -0.35
N GLY A 64 9.57 -16.06 0.45
CA GLY A 64 9.69 -14.64 0.69
C GLY A 64 8.64 -14.16 1.69
N SER A 65 8.63 -12.87 1.98
CA SER A 65 7.68 -12.26 2.90
C SER A 65 7.08 -10.98 2.31
N VAL A 66 5.83 -10.72 2.63
CA VAL A 66 5.06 -9.56 2.12
C VAL A 66 4.69 -8.67 3.28
N LEU A 67 5.06 -7.40 3.22
CA LEU A 67 4.46 -6.34 4.02
C LEU A 67 3.25 -5.81 3.26
N TYR A 68 2.05 -6.10 3.76
CA TYR A 68 0.80 -5.72 3.12
C TYR A 68 0.22 -4.45 3.72
N LEU A 69 -0.07 -3.48 2.85
CA LEU A 69 -0.61 -2.16 3.15
C LEU A 69 -2.00 -2.04 2.53
N HIS A 70 -3.04 -2.01 3.38
CA HIS A 70 -4.43 -2.01 2.94
C HIS A 70 -4.92 -0.66 2.39
N GLY A 71 -6.12 -0.64 1.79
CA GLY A 71 -6.78 0.56 1.28
C GLY A 71 -7.32 1.49 2.37
N ASN A 72 -8.01 2.55 1.95
CA ASN A 72 -8.41 3.63 2.84
C ASN A 72 -9.46 3.24 3.89
N ALA A 73 -10.53 2.54 3.50
CA ALA A 73 -11.67 2.29 4.39
C ALA A 73 -11.45 1.06 5.28
N GLU A 74 -12.19 0.99 6.40
CA GLU A 74 -12.27 -0.15 7.29
C GLU A 74 -10.92 -0.49 7.97
N ASN A 75 -10.37 -1.71 7.80
CA ASN A 75 -9.11 -2.18 8.39
C ASN A 75 -8.68 -3.54 7.79
N ILE A 76 -7.63 -4.15 8.33
CA ILE A 76 -7.14 -5.45 7.83
C ILE A 76 -8.17 -6.56 7.84
N SER A 77 -9.21 -6.50 8.69
CA SER A 77 -10.21 -7.57 8.81
C SER A 77 -11.12 -7.73 7.59
N THR A 78 -11.19 -6.73 6.73
CA THR A 78 -11.87 -6.81 5.43
C THR A 78 -10.87 -6.96 4.28
N HIS A 79 -9.69 -6.35 4.40
CA HIS A 79 -8.71 -6.30 3.32
C HIS A 79 -7.80 -7.54 3.22
N PHE A 80 -7.61 -8.31 4.31
CA PHE A 80 -6.75 -9.50 4.28
C PHE A 80 -7.15 -10.53 3.22
N ALA A 81 -8.43 -10.57 2.83
CA ALA A 81 -8.92 -11.47 1.78
C ALA A 81 -8.16 -11.33 0.45
N ASN A 82 -7.63 -10.14 0.16
CA ASN A 82 -6.86 -9.88 -1.06
C ASN A 82 -5.47 -10.57 -1.05
N VAL A 83 -4.93 -10.88 0.13
CA VAL A 83 -3.62 -11.53 0.32
C VAL A 83 -3.71 -12.91 0.96
N ALA A 84 -4.92 -13.36 1.32
CA ALA A 84 -5.20 -14.63 1.97
C ALA A 84 -4.70 -15.88 1.21
N TRP A 85 -4.47 -15.76 -0.08
CA TRP A 85 -3.93 -16.80 -0.96
C TRP A 85 -2.40 -16.92 -0.90
N MET A 86 -1.70 -15.87 -0.46
CA MET A 86 -0.23 -15.78 -0.49
C MET A 86 0.46 -16.80 0.42
N PRO A 87 -0.06 -17.16 1.62
CA PRO A 87 0.50 -18.25 2.41
C PRO A 87 0.56 -19.59 1.67
N ALA A 88 -0.46 -19.91 0.88
CA ALA A 88 -0.48 -21.12 0.06
C ALA A 88 0.48 -21.03 -1.14
N ALA A 89 0.86 -19.82 -1.55
CA ALA A 89 1.87 -19.58 -2.58
C ALA A 89 3.31 -19.51 -2.01
N GLY A 90 3.49 -19.75 -0.71
CA GLY A 90 4.81 -19.79 -0.06
C GLY A 90 5.29 -18.45 0.48
N TYR A 91 4.42 -17.47 0.67
CA TYR A 91 4.80 -16.16 1.24
C TYR A 91 4.26 -16.00 2.66
N ASN A 92 5.12 -15.54 3.58
CA ASN A 92 4.64 -14.94 4.81
C ASN A 92 3.98 -13.60 4.49
N VAL A 93 2.95 -13.22 5.24
CA VAL A 93 2.31 -11.91 5.08
C VAL A 93 2.20 -11.22 6.42
N LEU A 94 2.72 -9.99 6.56
CA LEU A 94 2.40 -9.10 7.65
C LEU A 94 1.41 -8.04 7.14
N ALA A 95 0.15 -8.15 7.55
CA ALA A 95 -0.90 -7.19 7.21
C ALA A 95 -1.03 -6.16 8.33
N LEU A 96 -0.67 -4.91 8.03
CA LEU A 96 -0.61 -3.81 9.01
C LEU A 96 -1.96 -3.10 9.10
N ASP A 97 -2.46 -2.88 10.32
CA ASP A 97 -3.39 -1.79 10.62
C ASP A 97 -2.59 -0.51 10.91
N TYR A 98 -2.77 0.53 10.12
CA TYR A 98 -2.15 1.83 10.39
C TYR A 98 -2.73 2.44 11.67
N ARG A 99 -2.04 3.42 12.24
CA ARG A 99 -2.57 4.18 13.39
C ARG A 99 -4.00 4.63 13.16
N GLY A 100 -4.86 4.38 14.16
CA GLY A 100 -6.28 4.68 14.14
C GLY A 100 -7.15 3.66 13.40
N TYR A 101 -6.58 2.67 12.70
CA TYR A 101 -7.29 1.57 12.05
C TYR A 101 -7.26 0.31 12.91
N GLY A 102 -8.33 -0.49 12.86
CA GLY A 102 -8.45 -1.80 13.46
C GLY A 102 -8.04 -1.84 14.93
N GLY A 103 -6.95 -2.57 15.21
CA GLY A 103 -6.38 -2.71 16.55
C GLY A 103 -5.28 -1.69 16.90
N SER A 104 -4.93 -0.78 15.98
CA SER A 104 -3.87 0.21 16.21
C SER A 104 -4.39 1.47 16.90
N ASP A 105 -3.55 2.02 17.79
CA ASP A 105 -3.82 3.28 18.50
C ASP A 105 -3.69 4.53 17.59
N GLY A 106 -4.04 5.68 18.13
CA GLY A 106 -3.73 7.00 17.57
C GLY A 106 -4.72 7.49 16.53
N ARG A 107 -4.26 8.38 15.67
CA ARG A 107 -5.03 8.97 14.55
C ARG A 107 -4.18 9.02 13.29
N PRO A 108 -4.76 8.70 12.11
CA PRO A 108 -4.00 8.64 10.88
C PRO A 108 -3.56 10.04 10.43
N THR A 109 -2.28 10.11 10.09
CA THR A 109 -1.65 11.23 9.37
C THR A 109 -0.65 10.62 8.38
N LEU A 110 -0.39 11.29 7.25
CA LEU A 110 0.57 10.76 6.26
C LEU A 110 1.95 10.52 6.88
N ALA A 111 2.49 11.50 7.63
CA ALA A 111 3.77 11.35 8.33
C ALA A 111 3.76 10.21 9.35
N GLY A 112 2.67 10.11 10.13
CA GLY A 112 2.53 9.05 11.13
C GLY A 112 2.48 7.67 10.52
N ILE A 113 1.72 7.49 9.45
CA ILE A 113 1.61 6.21 8.76
C ILE A 113 2.96 5.78 8.15
N GLN A 114 3.81 6.71 7.70
CA GLN A 114 5.16 6.35 7.26
C GLN A 114 6.00 5.76 8.42
N MET A 115 5.84 6.28 9.64
CA MET A 115 6.47 5.70 10.85
C MET A 115 5.87 4.33 11.20
N ASP A 116 4.57 4.12 10.95
CA ASP A 116 3.91 2.83 11.18
C ASP A 116 4.44 1.76 10.23
N ILE A 117 4.58 2.11 8.94
CA ILE A 117 5.13 1.19 7.92
C ILE A 117 6.59 0.85 8.22
N ASP A 118 7.37 1.82 8.69
CA ASP A 118 8.77 1.60 9.11
C ASP A 118 8.87 0.63 10.28
N ALA A 119 8.02 0.79 11.29
CA ALA A 119 7.93 -0.13 12.42
C ALA A 119 7.44 -1.53 12.02
N ALA A 120 6.48 -1.62 11.11
CA ALA A 120 5.99 -2.90 10.58
C ALA A 120 7.07 -3.62 9.76
N MET A 121 7.84 -2.90 8.97
CA MET A 121 9.00 -3.46 8.26
C MET A 121 10.01 -4.03 9.23
N GLN A 122 10.37 -3.27 10.27
CA GLN A 122 11.29 -3.75 11.31
C GLN A 122 10.74 -4.98 12.03
N ALA A 123 9.45 -4.98 12.40
CA ALA A 123 8.80 -6.13 13.03
C ALA A 123 8.83 -7.36 12.14
N LEU A 124 8.61 -7.19 10.82
CA LEU A 124 8.65 -8.30 9.86
C LEU A 124 10.05 -8.89 9.71
N ILE A 125 11.07 -8.07 9.44
CA ILE A 125 12.43 -8.56 9.18
C ILE A 125 13.15 -9.08 10.44
N SER A 126 12.64 -8.76 11.63
CA SER A 126 13.18 -9.26 12.90
C SER A 126 12.65 -10.65 13.27
N ARG A 127 11.70 -11.19 12.53
CA ARG A 127 11.14 -12.52 12.81
C ARG A 127 12.14 -13.62 12.44
N PRO A 128 12.27 -14.67 13.27
CA PRO A 128 13.22 -15.75 13.00
C PRO A 128 12.86 -16.63 11.80
N ASP A 129 11.59 -16.60 11.37
CA ASP A 129 11.03 -17.35 10.25
C ASP A 129 10.97 -16.53 8.95
N VAL A 130 11.56 -15.32 8.94
CA VAL A 130 11.61 -14.40 7.79
C VAL A 130 13.06 -14.25 7.30
N ASP A 131 13.28 -14.46 6.00
CA ASP A 131 14.51 -14.00 5.36
C ASP A 131 14.43 -12.49 5.13
N PRO A 132 15.21 -11.68 5.86
CA PRO A 132 15.13 -10.23 5.77
C PRO A 132 15.50 -9.66 4.39
N ASN A 133 16.14 -10.46 3.55
CA ASN A 133 16.54 -10.04 2.20
C ASN A 133 15.51 -10.38 1.11
N ARG A 134 14.34 -10.89 1.49
CA ARG A 134 13.28 -11.33 0.58
C ARG A 134 11.93 -10.75 0.96
N VAL A 135 11.88 -9.41 1.05
CA VAL A 135 10.65 -8.69 1.40
C VAL A 135 10.06 -8.01 0.17
N VAL A 136 8.77 -8.19 -0.02
CA VAL A 136 7.95 -7.47 -1.01
C VAL A 136 7.04 -6.50 -0.25
N VAL A 137 6.97 -5.25 -0.70
CA VAL A 137 5.98 -4.31 -0.18
C VAL A 137 4.80 -4.28 -1.14
N PHE A 138 3.65 -4.72 -0.67
CA PHE A 138 2.43 -4.77 -1.47
C PHE A 138 1.36 -3.86 -0.89
N GLY A 139 0.95 -2.85 -1.65
CA GLY A 139 -0.09 -1.90 -1.26
C GLY A 139 -1.26 -1.85 -2.22
N GLN A 140 -2.46 -1.63 -1.68
CA GLN A 140 -3.68 -1.47 -2.46
C GLN A 140 -4.29 -0.08 -2.24
N SER A 141 -4.70 0.59 -3.33
CA SER A 141 -5.32 1.92 -3.28
C SER A 141 -4.44 2.91 -2.51
N LEU A 142 -4.90 3.46 -1.39
CA LEU A 142 -4.10 4.27 -0.46
C LEU A 142 -2.80 3.55 -0.07
N GLY A 143 -2.87 2.26 0.27
CA GLY A 143 -1.70 1.45 0.62
C GLY A 143 -0.68 1.36 -0.52
N GLY A 144 -1.13 1.36 -1.79
CA GLY A 144 -0.25 1.40 -2.96
C GLY A 144 0.49 2.73 -3.09
N ALA A 145 -0.21 3.84 -2.85
CA ALA A 145 0.41 5.17 -2.81
C ALA A 145 1.42 5.29 -1.68
N LEU A 146 1.06 4.80 -0.48
CA LEU A 146 1.95 4.78 0.70
C LEU A 146 3.18 3.89 0.45
N ALA A 147 3.03 2.72 -0.18
CA ALA A 147 4.11 1.80 -0.49
C ALA A 147 5.17 2.44 -1.39
N ILE A 148 4.74 3.11 -2.47
CA ILE A 148 5.64 3.80 -3.40
C ILE A 148 6.46 4.85 -2.68
N TYR A 149 5.80 5.72 -1.91
CA TYR A 149 6.49 6.78 -1.16
C TYR A 149 7.44 6.19 -0.11
N TYR A 150 6.94 5.24 0.70
CA TYR A 150 7.74 4.59 1.74
C TYR A 150 9.02 3.98 1.18
N VAL A 151 8.90 3.13 0.16
CA VAL A 151 10.06 2.41 -0.37
C VAL A 151 11.07 3.36 -1.01
N ALA A 152 10.62 4.45 -1.63
CA ALA A 152 11.51 5.46 -2.20
C ALA A 152 12.41 6.12 -1.14
N HIS A 153 11.94 6.24 0.12
CA HIS A 153 12.63 6.96 1.19
C HIS A 153 13.09 6.06 2.36
N SER A 154 12.78 4.75 2.30
CA SER A 154 13.04 3.82 3.40
C SER A 154 14.53 3.54 3.61
N GLN A 155 14.94 3.47 4.87
CA GLN A 155 16.24 2.94 5.27
C GLN A 155 16.38 1.42 5.03
N TYR A 156 15.26 0.71 4.84
CA TYR A 156 15.19 -0.74 4.61
C TYR A 156 15.19 -1.13 3.13
N ARG A 157 15.53 -0.22 2.22
CA ARG A 157 15.52 -0.47 0.76
C ARG A 157 16.29 -1.73 0.34
N SER A 158 17.41 -2.02 1.00
CA SER A 158 18.25 -3.21 0.71
C SER A 158 17.54 -4.55 0.99
N HIS A 159 16.52 -4.53 1.82
CA HIS A 159 15.70 -5.70 2.16
C HIS A 159 14.55 -5.94 1.17
N ILE A 160 14.24 -4.93 0.33
CA ILE A 160 13.03 -4.94 -0.51
C ILE A 160 13.36 -5.44 -1.90
N ARG A 161 12.66 -6.49 -2.35
CA ARG A 161 12.83 -7.14 -3.65
C ARG A 161 11.90 -6.61 -4.72
N ALA A 162 10.71 -6.16 -4.36
CA ALA A 162 9.76 -5.56 -5.28
C ALA A 162 8.75 -4.69 -4.54
N VAL A 163 8.17 -3.75 -5.26
CA VAL A 163 6.99 -2.98 -4.86
C VAL A 163 5.83 -3.37 -5.77
N ILE A 164 4.69 -3.72 -5.17
CA ILE A 164 3.44 -3.96 -5.89
C ILE A 164 2.45 -2.89 -5.46
N ALA A 165 1.89 -2.16 -6.40
CA ALA A 165 0.86 -1.16 -6.15
C ALA A 165 -0.37 -1.47 -7.01
N ASP A 166 -1.44 -1.96 -6.36
CA ASP A 166 -2.71 -2.29 -7.01
C ASP A 166 -3.70 -1.14 -6.83
N SER A 167 -4.23 -0.63 -7.94
CA SER A 167 -5.21 0.46 -7.97
C SER A 167 -4.73 1.74 -7.26
N ALA A 168 -3.42 2.00 -7.27
CA ALA A 168 -2.83 3.17 -6.60
C ALA A 168 -3.13 4.45 -7.37
N PHE A 169 -3.41 5.53 -6.63
CA PHE A 169 -3.45 6.86 -7.24
C PHE A 169 -2.05 7.48 -7.32
N ALA A 170 -1.84 8.37 -8.28
CA ALA A 170 -0.55 9.02 -8.51
C ALA A 170 -0.30 10.19 -7.56
N ASP A 171 -1.34 10.90 -7.16
CA ASP A 171 -1.23 12.21 -6.49
C ASP A 171 -2.46 12.47 -5.64
N TYR A 172 -2.27 12.88 -4.37
CA TYR A 172 -3.39 13.15 -3.44
C TYR A 172 -4.28 14.30 -3.90
N ARG A 173 -3.68 15.36 -4.44
CA ARG A 173 -4.43 16.52 -4.94
C ARG A 173 -5.23 16.15 -6.18
N LEU A 174 -4.61 15.41 -7.09
CA LEU A 174 -5.25 15.00 -8.35
C LEU A 174 -6.47 14.12 -8.08
N VAL A 175 -6.33 13.06 -7.30
CA VAL A 175 -7.45 12.16 -7.01
C VAL A 175 -8.58 12.88 -6.25
N ALA A 176 -8.24 13.82 -5.35
CA ALA A 176 -9.24 14.64 -4.66
C ALA A 176 -9.97 15.61 -5.60
N GLN A 177 -9.26 16.21 -6.57
CA GLN A 177 -9.85 17.07 -7.60
C GLN A 177 -10.84 16.28 -8.46
N GLU A 178 -10.46 15.10 -8.91
CA GLU A 178 -11.29 14.22 -9.73
C GLU A 178 -12.54 13.77 -8.97
N LYS A 179 -12.40 13.37 -7.70
CA LYS A 179 -13.55 13.01 -6.86
C LYS A 179 -14.53 14.17 -6.65
N LEU A 180 -14.05 15.39 -6.51
CA LEU A 180 -14.92 16.56 -6.46
C LEU A 180 -15.56 16.88 -7.82
N ALA A 181 -14.87 16.58 -8.92
CA ALA A 181 -15.37 16.79 -10.27
C ALA A 181 -16.45 15.75 -10.68
N ASP A 182 -16.39 14.53 -10.14
CA ASP A 182 -17.34 13.46 -10.43
C ASP A 182 -18.77 13.73 -9.94
N VAL A 183 -18.92 14.61 -8.95
CA VAL A 183 -20.20 14.93 -8.33
C VAL A 183 -20.64 16.34 -8.72
N PRO A 184 -21.79 16.53 -9.40
CA PRO A 184 -22.25 17.86 -9.87
C PRO A 184 -22.29 18.93 -8.77
N LEU A 185 -22.68 18.58 -7.54
CA LEU A 185 -22.74 19.51 -6.41
C LEU A 185 -21.36 20.01 -5.98
N THR A 186 -20.33 19.17 -6.05
CA THR A 186 -18.96 19.51 -5.64
C THR A 186 -18.07 19.93 -6.80
N TRP A 187 -18.50 19.78 -8.04
CA TRP A 187 -17.76 20.14 -9.25
C TRP A 187 -17.19 21.58 -9.20
N PRO A 188 -17.91 22.62 -8.73
CA PRO A 188 -17.35 23.99 -8.63
C PRO A 188 -16.19 24.11 -7.64
N LEU A 189 -15.99 23.10 -6.77
CA LEU A 189 -14.97 23.08 -5.70
C LEU A 189 -13.72 22.28 -6.08
N GLN A 190 -13.67 21.69 -7.28
CA GLN A 190 -12.57 20.83 -7.73
C GLN A 190 -11.17 21.48 -7.69
N TRP A 191 -11.10 22.80 -7.64
CA TRP A 191 -9.82 23.54 -7.52
C TRP A 191 -9.28 23.63 -6.09
N LEU A 192 -10.13 23.42 -5.06
CA LEU A 192 -9.75 23.52 -3.65
C LEU A 192 -8.61 22.59 -3.24
N PRO A 193 -8.53 21.32 -3.67
CA PRO A 193 -7.47 20.40 -3.27
C PRO A 193 -6.06 20.94 -3.53
N LYS A 194 -5.87 21.81 -4.52
CA LYS A 194 -4.57 22.46 -4.77
C LYS A 194 -4.01 23.19 -3.56
N PHE A 195 -4.90 23.71 -2.69
CA PHE A 195 -4.52 24.55 -1.55
C PHE A 195 -4.79 23.87 -0.20
N THR A 196 -5.61 22.83 -0.18
CA THR A 196 -6.10 22.22 1.06
C THR A 196 -5.60 20.79 1.29
N VAL A 197 -5.13 20.12 0.24
CA VAL A 197 -4.61 18.76 0.35
C VAL A 197 -3.08 18.78 0.40
N ASP A 198 -2.53 18.17 1.46
CA ASP A 198 -1.11 17.92 1.56
C ASP A 198 -0.67 16.90 0.49
N ASN A 199 0.42 17.18 -0.19
CA ASN A 199 0.94 16.36 -1.28
C ASN A 199 2.42 15.97 -1.08
N ASP A 200 2.99 16.24 0.09
CA ASP A 200 4.41 16.00 0.38
C ASP A 200 4.76 14.51 0.34
N TYR A 201 3.78 13.66 0.61
CA TYR A 201 3.91 12.20 0.56
C TYR A 201 3.37 11.59 -0.75
N SER A 202 3.32 12.37 -1.83
CA SER A 202 2.75 11.94 -3.11
C SER A 202 3.63 10.88 -3.79
N PRO A 203 3.04 9.74 -4.21
CA PRO A 203 3.77 8.73 -4.96
C PRO A 203 4.33 9.25 -6.27
N ARG A 204 3.67 10.22 -6.92
CA ARG A 204 4.14 10.87 -8.15
C ARG A 204 5.53 11.49 -8.00
N ALA A 205 5.80 12.10 -6.86
CA ALA A 205 7.11 12.71 -6.58
C ALA A 205 8.21 11.68 -6.25
N ALA A 206 7.79 10.49 -5.78
CA ALA A 206 8.69 9.47 -5.23
C ALA A 206 8.99 8.31 -6.20
N VAL A 207 8.08 8.03 -7.15
CA VAL A 207 8.12 6.80 -7.95
C VAL A 207 9.41 6.62 -8.77
N ALA A 208 10.00 7.69 -9.28
CA ALA A 208 11.27 7.65 -10.02
C ALA A 208 12.44 7.16 -9.15
N ALA A 209 12.39 7.44 -7.83
CA ALA A 209 13.43 7.04 -6.88
C ALA A 209 13.33 5.57 -6.44
N LEU A 210 12.34 4.80 -6.89
CA LEU A 210 12.24 3.37 -6.59
C LEU A 210 13.38 2.56 -7.19
N ALA A 211 13.82 2.88 -8.39
CA ALA A 211 14.89 2.16 -9.06
C ALA A 211 16.15 2.01 -8.16
N PRO A 212 16.81 0.89 -8.20
CA PRO A 212 16.61 -0.30 -9.05
C PRO A 212 15.61 -1.33 -8.52
N ILE A 213 14.77 -1.01 -7.52
CA ILE A 213 13.78 -1.93 -6.99
C ILE A 213 12.63 -2.07 -8.01
N PRO A 214 12.27 -3.29 -8.44
CA PRO A 214 11.20 -3.54 -9.38
C PRO A 214 9.84 -2.99 -8.89
N LEU A 215 9.17 -2.24 -9.75
CA LEU A 215 7.82 -1.75 -9.53
C LEU A 215 6.82 -2.48 -10.42
N LEU A 216 5.83 -3.14 -9.82
CA LEU A 216 4.67 -3.66 -10.51
C LEU A 216 3.44 -2.84 -10.16
N LEU A 217 2.86 -2.19 -11.15
CA LEU A 217 1.56 -1.53 -11.07
C LEU A 217 0.49 -2.49 -11.61
N ILE A 218 -0.58 -2.68 -10.85
CA ILE A 218 -1.76 -3.45 -11.27
C ILE A 218 -2.96 -2.51 -11.21
N HIS A 219 -3.81 -2.52 -12.25
CA HIS A 219 -5.00 -1.67 -12.25
C HIS A 219 -6.16 -2.31 -13.02
N GLY A 220 -7.36 -2.24 -12.46
CA GLY A 220 -8.58 -2.67 -13.15
C GLY A 220 -9.03 -1.64 -14.17
N GLU A 221 -9.36 -2.07 -15.40
CA GLU A 221 -9.82 -1.16 -16.46
C GLU A 221 -11.16 -0.46 -16.14
N ARG A 222 -11.97 -1.09 -15.27
CA ARG A 222 -13.27 -0.55 -14.82
C ARG A 222 -13.22 0.08 -13.43
N ASP A 223 -12.04 0.52 -12.99
CA ASP A 223 -11.91 1.19 -11.71
C ASP A 223 -12.56 2.59 -11.77
N SER A 224 -13.69 2.74 -11.08
CA SER A 224 -14.44 3.99 -10.96
C SER A 224 -14.08 4.80 -9.71
N ILE A 225 -13.26 4.21 -8.82
CA ILE A 225 -12.82 4.89 -7.58
C ILE A 225 -11.49 5.61 -7.81
N VAL A 226 -10.50 4.91 -8.37
CA VAL A 226 -9.24 5.51 -8.82
C VAL A 226 -9.12 5.21 -10.31
N PRO A 227 -9.28 6.20 -11.21
CA PRO A 227 -9.20 5.96 -12.64
C PRO A 227 -7.86 5.37 -13.09
N PRO A 228 -7.83 4.45 -14.09
CA PRO A 228 -6.61 3.74 -14.50
C PRO A 228 -5.46 4.63 -14.97
N HIS A 229 -5.74 5.86 -15.41
CA HIS A 229 -4.69 6.80 -15.83
C HIS A 229 -3.73 7.17 -14.70
N HIS A 230 -4.12 7.03 -13.42
CA HIS A 230 -3.22 7.22 -12.29
C HIS A 230 -2.04 6.23 -12.32
N SER A 231 -2.30 4.95 -12.58
CA SER A 231 -1.22 3.97 -12.75
C SER A 231 -0.39 4.24 -14.01
N GLN A 232 -0.99 4.76 -15.09
CA GLN A 232 -0.24 5.19 -16.26
C GLN A 232 0.72 6.34 -15.93
N ILE A 233 0.26 7.37 -15.18
CA ILE A 233 1.12 8.47 -14.71
C ILE A 233 2.31 7.94 -13.90
N LEU A 234 2.05 7.01 -12.97
CA LEU A 234 3.12 6.40 -12.16
C LEU A 234 4.09 5.59 -13.02
N TYR A 235 3.57 4.81 -13.97
CA TYR A 235 4.38 4.03 -14.90
C TYR A 235 5.28 4.91 -15.75
N ASP A 236 4.75 5.99 -16.32
CA ASP A 236 5.51 6.88 -17.19
C ASP A 236 6.67 7.58 -16.43
N LEU A 237 6.47 7.90 -15.15
CA LEU A 237 7.46 8.55 -14.30
C LEU A 237 8.47 7.59 -13.65
N ALA A 238 8.11 6.33 -13.49
CA ALA A 238 9.00 5.34 -12.90
C ALA A 238 10.19 5.03 -13.82
N HIS A 239 11.35 4.72 -13.23
CA HIS A 239 12.49 4.14 -13.94
C HIS A 239 12.42 2.60 -13.92
N GLU A 240 13.15 1.96 -14.86
CA GLU A 240 13.27 0.50 -14.91
C GLU A 240 13.98 -0.06 -13.65
N PRO A 241 13.61 -1.28 -13.21
CA PRO A 241 12.63 -2.20 -13.78
C PRO A 241 11.19 -1.88 -13.34
N LYS A 242 10.27 -1.82 -14.30
CA LYS A 242 8.86 -1.52 -14.05
C LYS A 242 7.93 -2.31 -14.96
N ALA A 243 6.71 -2.58 -14.47
CA ALA A 243 5.65 -3.19 -15.24
C ALA A 243 4.28 -2.59 -14.89
N LEU A 244 3.39 -2.53 -15.87
CA LEU A 244 1.99 -2.15 -15.66
C LEU A 244 1.09 -3.26 -16.22
N TRP A 245 0.20 -3.78 -15.37
CA TRP A 245 -0.82 -4.74 -15.75
C TRP A 245 -2.19 -4.09 -15.65
N THR A 246 -2.81 -3.86 -16.80
CA THR A 246 -4.22 -3.49 -16.89
C THR A 246 -5.07 -4.75 -16.95
N ILE A 247 -6.05 -4.87 -16.06
CA ILE A 247 -6.85 -6.08 -15.90
C ILE A 247 -8.27 -5.82 -16.40
N PRO A 248 -8.64 -6.43 -17.54
CA PRO A 248 -9.99 -6.32 -18.08
C PRO A 248 -11.04 -6.73 -17.03
N ASP A 249 -12.19 -6.06 -17.06
CA ASP A 249 -13.36 -6.35 -16.23
C ASP A 249 -13.13 -6.20 -14.69
N ALA A 250 -11.94 -5.81 -14.25
CA ALA A 250 -11.68 -5.54 -12.83
C ALA A 250 -12.05 -4.09 -12.48
N GLY A 251 -12.75 -3.92 -11.36
CA GLY A 251 -12.95 -2.63 -10.70
C GLY A 251 -11.85 -2.36 -9.66
N HIS A 252 -12.10 -1.41 -8.76
CA HIS A 252 -11.16 -0.99 -7.73
C HIS A 252 -10.69 -2.16 -6.86
N ILE A 253 -9.37 -2.36 -6.75
CA ILE A 253 -8.71 -3.48 -6.04
C ILE A 253 -9.32 -4.87 -6.39
N GLY A 254 -9.96 -4.97 -7.56
CA GLY A 254 -10.66 -6.18 -8.00
C GLY A 254 -9.79 -7.16 -8.78
N ALA A 255 -8.59 -6.77 -9.17
CA ALA A 255 -7.71 -7.56 -10.03
C ALA A 255 -7.39 -8.95 -9.44
N LEU A 256 -7.05 -9.00 -8.16
CA LEU A 256 -6.67 -10.23 -7.46
C LEU A 256 -7.86 -11.15 -7.09
N ARG A 257 -9.10 -10.77 -7.39
CA ARG A 257 -10.24 -11.70 -7.34
C ARG A 257 -10.15 -12.76 -8.44
N GLN A 258 -9.47 -12.45 -9.54
CA GLN A 258 -9.25 -13.37 -10.65
C GLN A 258 -8.09 -14.33 -10.33
N ALA A 259 -8.35 -15.65 -10.37
CA ALA A 259 -7.34 -16.66 -10.09
C ALA A 259 -6.15 -16.61 -11.05
N ALA A 260 -6.39 -16.27 -12.31
CA ALA A 260 -5.35 -16.09 -13.33
C ALA A 260 -4.38 -14.96 -12.98
N VAL A 261 -4.89 -13.85 -12.43
CA VAL A 261 -4.06 -12.71 -11.99
C VAL A 261 -3.23 -13.09 -10.78
N ARG A 262 -3.81 -13.80 -9.79
CA ARG A 262 -3.04 -14.32 -8.64
C ARG A 262 -1.92 -15.26 -9.07
N LYS A 263 -2.20 -16.18 -10.01
CA LYS A 263 -1.18 -17.08 -10.56
C LYS A 263 -0.06 -16.30 -11.24
N ARG A 264 -0.40 -15.37 -12.12
CA ARG A 264 0.58 -14.50 -12.79
C ARG A 264 1.42 -13.71 -11.80
N LEU A 265 0.80 -13.20 -10.71
CA LEU A 265 1.53 -12.47 -9.67
C LEU A 265 2.50 -13.39 -8.90
N ALA A 266 2.08 -14.60 -8.56
CA ALA A 266 2.97 -15.59 -7.91
C ALA A 266 4.17 -15.94 -8.80
N GLU A 267 3.96 -16.12 -10.11
CA GLU A 267 5.03 -16.37 -11.09
C GLU A 267 5.98 -15.17 -11.20
N TYR A 268 5.46 -13.95 -11.25
CA TYR A 268 6.25 -12.72 -11.27
C TYR A 268 7.14 -12.61 -10.02
N LEU A 269 6.56 -12.78 -8.84
CA LEU A 269 7.30 -12.73 -7.58
C LEU A 269 8.39 -13.79 -7.49
N ALA A 270 8.12 -15.02 -7.94
CA ALA A 270 9.11 -16.09 -7.97
C ALA A 270 10.30 -15.78 -8.92
N GLN A 271 10.05 -15.08 -10.03
CA GLN A 271 11.10 -14.60 -10.94
C GLN A 271 11.96 -13.52 -10.30
N GLU A 272 11.35 -12.53 -9.63
CA GLU A 272 12.07 -11.46 -8.94
C GLU A 272 12.93 -12.00 -7.80
N GLU A 273 12.47 -13.02 -7.07
CA GLU A 273 13.27 -13.72 -6.06
C GLU A 273 14.52 -14.38 -6.68
N GLN A 274 14.39 -15.03 -7.83
CA GLN A 274 15.52 -15.65 -8.53
C GLN A 274 16.51 -14.62 -9.06
N ASN A 275 16.04 -13.49 -9.59
CA ASN A 275 16.87 -12.41 -10.10
C ASN A 275 17.67 -11.75 -8.95
N GLY A 276 17.04 -11.52 -7.81
CA GLY A 276 17.70 -10.99 -6.62
C GLY A 276 18.81 -11.89 -6.06
N VAL A 277 18.64 -13.21 -6.12
CA VAL A 277 19.68 -14.16 -5.72
C VAL A 277 20.90 -14.08 -6.67
N ARG A 278 20.68 -13.93 -7.96
CA ARG A 278 21.77 -13.83 -8.96
C ARG A 278 22.58 -12.55 -8.83
N SER A 279 21.95 -11.44 -8.47
CA SER A 279 22.64 -10.13 -8.29
C SER A 279 23.53 -10.08 -7.05
N ASN A 280 23.28 -10.92 -6.05
CA ASN A 280 24.07 -11.01 -4.82
C ASN A 280 25.32 -11.91 -4.96
N PHE A 281 25.44 -12.68 -6.06
CA PHE A 281 26.64 -13.43 -6.40
C PHE A 281 27.22 -12.88 -7.70
N PRO A 282 28.19 -11.94 -7.66
CA PRO A 282 28.87 -11.52 -8.87
C PRO A 282 29.50 -12.76 -9.52
N THR A 283 29.12 -13.03 -10.77
CA THR A 283 29.76 -14.04 -11.60
C THR A 283 31.27 -13.76 -11.57
N ALA A 284 32.02 -14.70 -10.97
CA ALA A 284 33.48 -14.64 -11.06
C ALA A 284 33.84 -14.53 -12.53
N ALA A 285 34.48 -13.43 -12.90
CA ALA A 285 35.03 -13.21 -14.23
C ALA A 285 36.00 -14.36 -14.53
N ARG A 286 35.75 -15.08 -15.62
CA ARG A 286 36.69 -16.02 -16.22
C ARG A 286 37.72 -15.25 -17.03
#